data_91d171fa338019b4f97aaf41d32c4702
#
_entry.id   91d171fa338019b4f97aaf41d32c4702
#
_cell.length_a   1.000
_cell.length_b   1.000
_cell.length_c   1.000
_cell.angle_alpha   90.00
_cell.angle_beta   90.00
_cell.angle_gamma   90.00
#
_symmetry.space_group_name_H-M   'P 1'
#
loop_
_entity.id
_entity.type
_entity.pdbx_description
1 polymer ?
#
loop_
_entity_poly.entity_id
_entity_poly.type
_entity_poly.pdbx_seq_one_letter_code
_entity_poly.pdbx_strand_id
1 'polypeptide(L)'
;MKITNNYNMNAKELFNAKNGSVDIKSVLGVQLNAYAAAVAEDTNSDGITENIFYIATDSGVIGGKAVAIVEAISDLCDFMADNEISKENPCSICFKSSTSKAGRTFYTVEII
;
A
#
# COMPACT_ATOMS: atom_id res chain seq x y z
N MET A 1 -12.79 -6.57 -8.00
CA MET A 1 -12.01 -5.95 -6.90
C MET A 1 -12.93 -5.10 -6.05
N LYS A 2 -12.91 -5.34 -4.75
CA LYS A 2 -13.73 -4.60 -3.78
C LYS A 2 -12.82 -3.71 -2.94
N ILE A 3 -13.02 -2.39 -3.02
CA ILE A 3 -12.25 -1.43 -2.22
C ILE A 3 -12.78 -1.44 -0.79
N THR A 4 -11.90 -1.69 0.18
CA THR A 4 -12.24 -1.73 1.61
C THR A 4 -11.81 -0.47 2.35
N ASN A 5 -10.77 0.22 1.86
CA ASN A 5 -10.37 1.54 2.35
C ASN A 5 -9.66 2.26 1.20
N ASN A 6 -9.83 3.56 1.11
CA ASN A 6 -9.22 4.34 0.04
C ASN A 6 -9.06 5.80 0.49
N TYR A 7 -7.86 6.30 0.32
CA TYR A 7 -7.60 7.72 0.47
C TYR A 7 -7.00 8.27 -0.83
N ASN A 8 -7.77 9.14 -1.48
CA ASN A 8 -7.32 9.98 -2.60
C ASN A 8 -6.87 9.23 -3.87
N MET A 9 -7.21 7.96 -4.03
CA MET A 9 -7.00 7.24 -5.29
C MET A 9 -8.31 7.20 -6.09
N ASN A 10 -8.28 7.69 -7.33
CA ASN A 10 -9.44 7.64 -8.22
C ASN A 10 -9.51 6.31 -9.00
N ALA A 11 -10.60 6.09 -9.71
CA ALA A 11 -10.84 4.84 -10.43
C ALA A 11 -9.77 4.55 -11.48
N LYS A 12 -9.29 5.58 -12.17
CA LYS A 12 -8.23 5.45 -13.18
C LYS A 12 -6.90 5.02 -12.55
N GLU A 13 -6.54 5.64 -11.43
CA GLU A 13 -5.32 5.30 -10.70
C GLU A 13 -5.38 3.87 -10.17
N LEU A 14 -6.51 3.44 -9.62
CA LEU A 14 -6.71 2.07 -9.15
C LEU A 14 -6.61 1.05 -10.28
N PHE A 15 -7.20 1.34 -11.43
CA PHE A 15 -7.09 0.47 -12.60
C PHE A 15 -5.62 0.33 -13.06
N ASN A 16 -4.91 1.43 -13.16
CA ASN A 16 -3.52 1.42 -13.58
C ASN A 16 -2.62 0.72 -12.56
N ALA A 17 -2.90 0.89 -11.27
CA ALA A 17 -2.16 0.24 -10.19
C ALA A 17 -2.31 -1.28 -10.24
N LYS A 18 -3.50 -1.77 -10.51
CA LYS A 18 -3.75 -3.22 -10.65
C LYS A 18 -2.90 -3.85 -11.74
N ASN A 19 -2.64 -3.11 -12.82
CA ASN A 19 -1.95 -3.61 -14.01
C ASN A 19 -0.47 -3.23 -14.10
N GLY A 20 0.05 -2.39 -13.20
CA GLY A 20 1.40 -1.86 -13.35
C GLY A 20 2.09 -1.35 -12.08
N SER A 21 1.65 -1.80 -10.91
CA SER A 21 2.31 -1.38 -9.66
C SER A 21 3.68 -2.03 -9.49
N VAL A 22 4.55 -1.34 -8.75
CA VAL A 22 5.88 -1.81 -8.39
C VAL A 22 5.77 -2.65 -7.11
N ASP A 23 6.49 -3.78 -7.07
CA ASP A 23 6.48 -4.66 -5.90
C ASP A 23 7.19 -3.98 -4.71
N ILE A 24 6.65 -4.16 -3.52
CA ILE A 24 7.21 -3.65 -2.26
C ILE A 24 8.67 -4.06 -2.06
N LYS A 25 9.05 -5.25 -2.52
CA LYS A 25 10.43 -5.78 -2.39
C LYS A 25 11.46 -4.91 -3.10
N SER A 26 11.07 -4.20 -4.15
CA SER A 26 12.01 -3.36 -4.92
C SER A 26 12.25 -1.99 -4.28
N VAL A 27 11.49 -1.62 -3.25
CA VAL A 27 11.58 -0.31 -2.59
C VAL A 27 11.87 -0.39 -1.09
N LEU A 28 12.29 -1.56 -0.60
CA LEU A 28 12.65 -1.72 0.82
C LEU A 28 13.79 -0.77 1.20
N GLY A 29 13.61 -0.07 2.32
CA GLY A 29 14.61 0.87 2.84
C GLY A 29 14.67 2.20 2.10
N VAL A 30 13.85 2.41 1.10
CA VAL A 30 13.81 3.66 0.33
C VAL A 30 12.76 4.60 0.91
N GLN A 31 13.14 5.86 1.13
CA GLN A 31 12.18 6.89 1.54
C GLN A 31 11.33 7.30 0.33
N LEU A 32 10.01 7.23 0.50
CA LEU A 32 9.04 7.57 -0.55
C LEU A 32 8.10 8.66 -0.01
N ASN A 33 7.67 9.55 -0.90
CA ASN A 33 6.68 10.56 -0.57
C ASN A 33 5.32 10.09 -1.09
N ALA A 34 4.47 9.61 -0.18
CA ALA A 34 3.17 9.06 -0.49
C ALA A 34 2.07 10.12 -0.39
N TYR A 35 1.11 10.09 -1.30
CA TYR A 35 0.00 11.05 -1.32
C TYR A 35 -1.37 10.40 -1.45
N ALA A 36 -1.43 9.10 -1.67
CA ALA A 36 -2.67 8.36 -1.75
C ALA A 36 -2.43 6.88 -1.44
N ALA A 37 -3.46 6.19 -0.97
CA ALA A 37 -3.37 4.77 -0.65
C ALA A 37 -4.74 4.11 -0.75
N ALA A 38 -4.75 2.80 -1.02
CA ALA A 38 -5.99 2.03 -1.05
C ALA A 38 -5.72 0.60 -0.62
N VAL A 39 -6.74 -0.02 -0.03
CA VAL A 39 -6.77 -1.43 0.33
C VAL A 39 -8.00 -2.04 -0.32
N ALA A 40 -7.84 -3.22 -0.89
CA ALA A 40 -8.91 -3.90 -1.60
C ALA A 40 -8.88 -5.41 -1.36
N GLU A 41 -10.00 -6.04 -1.65
CA GLU A 41 -10.11 -7.50 -1.75
C GLU A 41 -10.29 -7.87 -3.22
N ASP A 42 -9.56 -8.88 -3.68
CA ASP A 42 -9.67 -9.39 -5.03
C ASP A 42 -9.89 -10.91 -4.99
N THR A 43 -10.92 -11.38 -5.68
CA THR A 43 -11.24 -12.80 -5.76
C THR A 43 -10.88 -13.33 -7.13
N ASN A 44 -10.02 -14.36 -7.16
CA ASN A 44 -9.58 -14.96 -8.42
C ASN A 44 -10.62 -15.95 -8.97
N SER A 45 -10.33 -16.55 -10.13
CA SER A 45 -11.20 -17.51 -10.80
C SER A 45 -11.46 -18.78 -9.99
N ASP A 46 -10.57 -19.12 -9.04
CA ASP A 46 -10.71 -20.27 -8.15
C ASP A 46 -11.53 -19.95 -6.90
N GLY A 47 -12.06 -18.75 -6.77
CA GLY A 47 -12.84 -18.30 -5.62
C GLY A 47 -12.01 -17.91 -4.42
N ILE A 48 -10.69 -17.78 -4.57
CA ILE A 48 -9.79 -17.38 -3.48
C ILE A 48 -9.74 -15.86 -3.41
N THR A 49 -10.04 -15.31 -2.23
CA THR A 49 -9.99 -13.88 -1.97
C THR A 49 -8.64 -13.50 -1.35
N GLU A 50 -7.98 -12.52 -1.95
CA GLU A 50 -6.72 -11.97 -1.47
C GLU A 50 -6.89 -10.50 -1.10
N ASN A 51 -6.19 -10.08 -0.04
CA ASN A 51 -6.10 -8.67 0.31
C ASN A 51 -4.92 -8.05 -0.42
N ILE A 52 -5.16 -6.93 -1.08
CA ILE A 52 -4.16 -6.19 -1.84
C ILE A 52 -4.12 -4.74 -1.37
N PHE A 53 -2.98 -4.11 -1.55
CA PHE A 53 -2.84 -2.68 -1.25
C PHE A 53 -2.14 -1.96 -2.39
N TYR A 54 -2.37 -0.65 -2.47
CA TYR A 54 -1.66 0.25 -3.36
C TYR A 54 -1.33 1.53 -2.61
N ILE A 55 -0.14 2.06 -2.86
CA ILE A 55 0.27 3.38 -2.37
C ILE A 55 0.83 4.18 -3.53
N ALA A 56 0.25 5.34 -3.78
CA ALA A 56 0.74 6.25 -4.80
C ALA A 56 1.83 7.15 -4.20
N THR A 57 2.98 7.16 -4.84
CA THR A 57 4.16 7.94 -4.39
C THR A 57 4.73 8.75 -5.55
N ASP A 58 5.66 9.64 -5.23
CA ASP A 58 6.44 10.41 -6.21
C ASP A 58 7.29 9.52 -7.14
N SER A 59 7.54 8.27 -6.74
CA SER A 59 8.31 7.28 -7.51
C SER A 59 7.43 6.25 -8.22
N GLY A 60 6.12 6.45 -8.25
CA GLY A 60 5.16 5.54 -8.84
C GLY A 60 4.25 4.88 -7.82
N VAL A 61 3.44 3.93 -8.26
CA VAL A 61 2.51 3.20 -7.40
C VAL A 61 3.16 1.90 -6.92
N ILE A 62 3.18 1.73 -5.62
CA ILE A 62 3.67 0.51 -4.96
C ILE A 62 2.47 -0.37 -4.65
N GLY A 63 2.57 -1.66 -4.90
CA GLY A 63 1.49 -2.60 -4.63
C GLY A 63 1.98 -3.91 -4.06
N GLY A 64 1.10 -4.66 -3.43
CA GLY A 64 1.43 -5.97 -2.88
C GLY A 64 0.24 -6.70 -2.29
N LYS A 65 0.48 -7.94 -1.87
CA LYS A 65 -0.53 -8.88 -1.38
C LYS A 65 -0.05 -9.54 -0.09
N ALA A 66 0.22 -8.79 0.95
CA ALA A 66 0.69 -9.37 2.21
C ALA A 66 -0.31 -9.04 3.33
N VAL A 67 -0.82 -10.06 4.01
CA VAL A 67 -1.89 -9.92 5.01
C VAL A 67 -1.50 -8.94 6.12
N ALA A 68 -0.30 -9.07 6.65
CA ALA A 68 0.14 -8.23 7.77
C ALA A 68 0.27 -6.76 7.41
N ILE A 69 0.70 -6.45 6.19
CA ILE A 69 0.93 -5.06 5.77
C ILE A 69 -0.37 -4.38 5.35
N VAL A 70 -1.36 -5.13 4.90
CA VAL A 70 -2.65 -4.56 4.46
C VAL A 70 -3.33 -3.78 5.58
N GLU A 71 -3.30 -4.31 6.81
CA GLU A 71 -3.85 -3.61 7.97
C GLU A 71 -3.09 -2.30 8.24
N ALA A 72 -1.76 -2.33 8.16
CA ALA A 72 -0.94 -1.13 8.33
C ALA A 72 -1.23 -0.09 7.24
N ILE A 73 -1.48 -0.51 6.00
CA ILE A 73 -1.84 0.40 4.91
C ILE A 73 -3.24 0.98 5.13
N SER A 74 -4.18 0.21 5.68
CA SER A 74 -5.49 0.74 6.05
C SER A 74 -5.37 1.84 7.11
N ASP A 75 -4.53 1.62 8.12
CA ASP A 75 -4.22 2.64 9.14
C ASP A 75 -3.55 3.86 8.51
N LEU A 76 -2.69 3.66 7.51
CA LEU A 76 -2.06 4.74 6.78
C LEU A 76 -3.08 5.59 6.01
N CYS A 77 -4.10 4.96 5.40
CA CYS A 77 -5.20 5.69 4.76
C CYS A 77 -5.88 6.64 5.75
N ASP A 78 -6.16 6.15 6.96
CA ASP A 78 -6.79 6.95 8.01
C ASP A 78 -5.89 8.10 8.47
N PHE A 79 -4.59 7.82 8.64
CA PHE A 79 -3.59 8.85 8.96
C PHE A 79 -3.53 9.94 7.87
N MET A 80 -3.52 9.55 6.62
CA MET A 80 -3.48 10.48 5.49
C MET A 80 -4.72 11.37 5.47
N ALA A 81 -5.89 10.81 5.73
CA ALA A 81 -7.14 11.56 5.78
C ALA A 81 -7.13 12.57 6.94
N ASP A 82 -6.68 12.14 8.12
CA ASP A 82 -6.62 13.00 9.31
C ASP A 82 -5.62 14.15 9.16
N ASN A 83 -4.62 14.00 8.31
CA ASN A 83 -3.54 14.97 8.10
C ASN A 83 -3.60 15.67 6.75
N GLU A 84 -4.69 15.52 6.01
CA GLU A 84 -4.92 16.19 4.72
C GLU A 84 -3.75 16.00 3.74
N ILE A 85 -3.24 14.79 3.65
CA ILE A 85 -2.11 14.46 2.79
C ILE A 85 -2.48 14.66 1.30
N SER A 86 -1.56 15.20 0.53
CA SER A 86 -1.73 15.46 -0.90
C SER A 86 -0.37 15.44 -1.61
N LYS A 87 -0.36 15.62 -2.92
CA LYS A 87 0.90 15.76 -3.68
C LYS A 87 1.73 16.94 -3.20
N GLU A 88 1.08 18.02 -2.79
CA GLU A 88 1.72 19.23 -2.26
C GLU A 88 2.12 19.11 -0.79
N ASN A 89 1.50 18.16 -0.08
CA ASN A 89 1.77 17.89 1.34
C ASN A 89 1.87 16.38 1.54
N PRO A 90 2.90 15.72 0.97
CA PRO A 90 3.00 14.27 1.02
C PRO A 90 3.41 13.76 2.41
N CYS A 91 3.17 12.46 2.62
CA CYS A 91 3.60 11.74 3.80
C CYS A 91 4.86 10.94 3.43
N SER A 92 5.96 11.17 4.14
CA SER A 92 7.19 10.39 3.93
C SER A 92 7.08 9.04 4.61
N ILE A 93 7.26 7.96 3.87
CA ILE A 93 7.16 6.59 4.35
C ILE A 93 8.39 5.78 3.94
N CYS A 94 8.60 4.67 4.63
CA CYS A 94 9.62 3.68 4.28
C CYS A 94 9.08 2.27 4.53
N PHE A 95 9.22 1.39 3.56
CA PHE A 95 8.92 -0.03 3.74
C PHE A 95 10.14 -0.76 4.28
N LYS A 96 9.90 -1.67 5.22
CA LYS A 96 10.95 -2.49 5.84
C LYS A 96 10.53 -3.95 5.86
N SER A 97 11.53 -4.84 5.90
CA SER A 97 11.29 -6.25 6.15
C SER A 97 11.85 -6.63 7.52
N SER A 98 11.19 -7.59 8.15
CA SER A 98 11.62 -8.15 9.43
C SER A 98 11.43 -9.66 9.39
N THR A 99 12.17 -10.38 10.24
CA THR A 99 12.05 -11.82 10.37
C THR A 99 11.43 -12.14 11.73
N SER A 100 10.34 -12.92 11.73
CA SER A 100 9.70 -13.38 12.96
C SER A 100 10.54 -14.44 13.66
N LYS A 101 10.18 -14.76 14.91
CA LYS A 101 10.82 -15.84 15.68
C LYS A 101 10.71 -17.20 14.99
N ALA A 102 9.67 -17.39 14.18
CA ALA A 102 9.49 -18.62 13.39
C ALA A 102 10.26 -18.62 12.06
N GLY A 103 11.10 -17.63 11.81
CA GLY A 103 11.90 -17.52 10.59
C GLY A 103 11.14 -17.01 9.36
N ARG A 104 9.93 -16.50 9.53
CA ARG A 104 9.13 -15.96 8.42
C ARG A 104 9.42 -14.47 8.21
N THR A 105 9.61 -14.09 6.94
CA THR A 105 9.76 -12.68 6.56
C THR A 105 8.40 -12.01 6.49
N PHE A 106 8.28 -10.84 7.10
CA PHE A 106 7.10 -9.99 6.97
C PHE A 106 7.52 -8.55 6.68
N TYR A 107 6.59 -7.78 6.12
CA TYR A 107 6.85 -6.41 5.70
C TYR A 107 6.07 -5.44 6.58
N THR A 108 6.70 -4.29 6.84
CA THR A 108 6.10 -3.20 7.60
C THR A 108 6.28 -1.91 6.84
N VAL A 109 5.49 -0.90 7.21
CA VAL A 109 5.63 0.46 6.72
C VAL A 109 5.72 1.38 7.93
N GLU A 110 6.60 2.38 7.85
CA GLU A 110 6.68 3.41 8.88
C GLU A 110 6.58 4.79 8.25
N ILE A 111 6.05 5.73 9.01
CA ILE A 111 6.04 7.15 8.67
C ILE A 111 7.33 7.75 9.22
N ILE A 112 8.05 8.44 8.36
CA ILE A 112 9.33 9.06 8.72
C ILE A 112 9.12 10.49 9.21
#